data_37c3f1cb6009b18d558fcad943f0518c
#
_entry.id   37c3f1cb6009b18d558fcad943f0518c
#
_cell.length_a   1.000
_cell.length_b   1.000
_cell.length_c   1.000
_cell.angle_alpha   90.00
_cell.angle_beta   90.00
_cell.angle_gamma   90.00
#
_symmetry.space_group_name_H-M   'P 1'
#
loop_
_entity.id
_entity.type
_entity.pdbx_description
1 polymer ?
#
loop_
_entity_poly.entity_id
_entity_poly.type
_entity_poly.pdbx_seq_one_letter_code
_entity_poly.pdbx_strand_id
1 'polypeptide(L)'
;LQKHKIKGLDIKIGTMIELPRACLIANLIAQHADFISFGTNDLTQTTYGYSRDDIGSFLPEYLNQNILASDPFQHLDEEGVGELICIAIKRAKSKN
;
A
#
# COMPACT_ATOMS: atom_id res chain seq x y z
N LEU A 1 20.65 -3.58 -3.20
CA LEU A 1 20.39 -4.96 -3.53
C LEU A 1 21.16 -5.36 -4.78
N GLN A 2 22.01 -6.32 -4.63
CA GLN A 2 22.84 -6.75 -5.72
C GLN A 2 22.15 -7.85 -6.53
N LYS A 3 22.04 -7.65 -7.84
CA LYS A 3 21.47 -8.65 -8.70
C LYS A 3 22.52 -9.62 -9.14
N HIS A 4 22.28 -10.88 -8.89
CA HIS A 4 23.13 -11.93 -9.42
C HIS A 4 22.63 -12.30 -10.80
N LYS A 5 23.41 -12.01 -11.80
CA LYS A 5 23.02 -12.36 -13.15
C LYS A 5 23.50 -13.77 -13.46
N ILE A 6 22.56 -14.65 -13.64
CA ILE A 6 22.82 -15.96 -14.17
C ILE A 6 22.68 -15.83 -15.68
N LYS A 7 23.66 -16.33 -16.40
CA LYS A 7 23.69 -16.21 -17.84
C LYS A 7 22.40 -16.81 -18.43
N GLY A 8 21.69 -16.01 -19.21
CA GLY A 8 20.45 -16.41 -19.82
C GLY A 8 19.20 -16.20 -18.99
N LEU A 9 19.33 -15.68 -17.76
CA LEU A 9 18.18 -15.37 -16.91
C LEU A 9 18.10 -13.86 -16.68
N ASP A 10 16.86 -13.37 -16.79
CA ASP A 10 16.54 -11.98 -16.46
C ASP A 10 15.65 -11.99 -15.21
N ILE A 11 16.27 -11.74 -14.05
CA ILE A 11 15.58 -11.77 -12.77
C ILE A 11 15.21 -10.35 -12.39
N LYS A 12 13.91 -10.16 -12.08
CA LYS A 12 13.40 -8.89 -11.62
C LYS A 12 13.00 -9.01 -10.16
N ILE A 13 13.40 -8.04 -9.38
CA ILE A 13 13.08 -8.00 -7.95
C ILE A 13 12.20 -6.79 -7.70
N GLY A 14 11.02 -7.04 -7.13
CA GLY A 14 10.09 -5.99 -6.79
C GLY A 14 9.91 -5.88 -5.30
N THR A 15 9.13 -4.90 -4.91
CA THR A 15 8.77 -4.68 -3.51
C THR A 15 7.29 -4.36 -3.41
N MET A 16 6.72 -4.66 -2.25
CA MET A 16 5.33 -4.33 -1.96
C MET A 16 5.28 -3.08 -1.09
N ILE A 17 4.50 -2.11 -1.52
CA ILE A 17 4.26 -0.90 -0.74
C ILE A 17 2.95 -1.11 0.00
N GLU A 18 3.04 -1.17 1.32
CA GLU A 18 1.90 -1.47 2.17
C GLU A 18 1.89 -0.65 3.46
N LEU A 19 2.77 0.34 3.55
CA LEU A 19 2.83 1.26 4.69
C LEU A 19 2.77 2.69 4.17
N PRO A 20 2.10 3.59 4.91
CA PRO A 20 2.05 4.99 4.51
C PRO A 20 3.44 5.61 4.31
N ARG A 21 4.39 5.29 5.18
CA ARG A 21 5.75 5.81 5.03
C ARG A 21 6.39 5.35 3.72
N ALA A 22 6.14 4.10 3.34
CA ALA A 22 6.67 3.58 2.07
C ALA A 22 6.08 4.33 0.87
N CYS A 23 4.81 4.73 0.95
CA CYS A 23 4.20 5.56 -0.10
C CYS A 23 4.92 6.89 -0.23
N LEU A 24 5.27 7.50 0.90
CA LEU A 24 5.90 8.82 0.91
C LEU A 24 7.34 8.79 0.40
N ILE A 25 8.04 7.69 0.58
CA ILE A 25 9.42 7.55 0.11
C ILE A 25 9.54 6.62 -1.10
N ALA A 26 8.46 6.49 -1.86
CA ALA A 26 8.44 5.57 -3.00
C ALA A 26 9.51 5.88 -4.04
N ASN A 27 9.91 7.14 -4.17
CA ASN A 27 11.00 7.51 -5.07
C ASN A 27 12.34 6.86 -4.66
N LEU A 28 12.58 6.73 -3.36
CA LEU A 28 13.79 6.08 -2.87
C LEU A 28 13.73 4.56 -3.04
N ILE A 29 12.56 3.99 -2.75
CA ILE A 29 12.34 2.55 -2.90
C ILE A 29 12.47 2.15 -4.36
N ALA A 30 11.91 2.94 -5.27
CA ALA A 30 11.93 2.65 -6.70
C ALA A 30 13.33 2.62 -7.30
N GLN A 31 14.30 3.26 -6.66
CA GLN A 31 15.68 3.22 -7.12
C GLN A 31 16.30 1.83 -6.98
N HIS A 32 15.75 1.02 -6.09
CA HIS A 32 16.29 -0.30 -5.75
C HIS A 32 15.39 -1.46 -6.16
N ALA A 33 14.23 -1.17 -6.79
CA ALA A 33 13.27 -2.19 -7.18
C ALA A 33 13.01 -2.11 -8.68
N ASP A 34 12.79 -3.25 -9.29
CA ASP A 34 12.43 -3.32 -10.70
C ASP A 34 10.96 -3.00 -10.93
N PHE A 35 10.13 -3.32 -9.95
CA PHE A 35 8.71 -2.99 -9.97
C PHE A 35 8.20 -2.85 -8.55
N ILE A 36 7.02 -2.23 -8.40
CA ILE A 36 6.36 -2.11 -7.11
C ILE A 36 4.92 -2.63 -7.23
N SER A 37 4.42 -3.17 -6.14
CA SER A 37 3.03 -3.58 -6.01
C SER A 37 2.48 -2.99 -4.71
N PHE A 38 1.16 -3.03 -4.55
CA PHE A 38 0.51 -2.44 -3.39
C PHE A 38 -0.20 -3.51 -2.57
N GLY A 39 0.11 -3.57 -1.27
CA GLY A 39 -0.61 -4.41 -0.32
C GLY A 39 -1.72 -3.59 0.30
N THR A 40 -2.91 -3.59 -0.34
CA THR A 40 -3.99 -2.69 0.07
C THR A 40 -4.59 -3.03 1.42
N ASN A 41 -4.57 -4.30 1.84
CA ASN A 41 -5.07 -4.65 3.16
C ASN A 41 -4.22 -4.05 4.27
N ASP A 42 -2.90 -4.23 4.19
CA ASP A 42 -2.00 -3.70 5.20
C ASP A 42 -1.92 -2.19 5.13
N LEU A 43 -1.96 -1.61 3.94
CA LEU A 43 -1.98 -0.17 3.79
C LEU A 43 -3.24 0.43 4.41
N THR A 44 -4.40 -0.21 4.20
CA THR A 44 -5.66 0.23 4.81
C THR A 44 -5.59 0.15 6.32
N GLN A 45 -5.08 -0.96 6.85
CA GLN A 45 -4.95 -1.16 8.30
C GLN A 45 -4.12 -0.06 8.94
N THR A 46 -2.99 0.27 8.34
CA THR A 46 -2.10 1.29 8.90
C THR A 46 -2.60 2.70 8.67
N THR A 47 -3.29 2.95 7.56
CA THR A 47 -3.85 4.28 7.26
C THR A 47 -4.97 4.63 8.23
N TYR A 48 -5.88 3.69 8.51
CA TYR A 48 -6.95 3.90 9.48
C TYR A 48 -6.49 3.71 10.91
N GLY A 49 -5.41 2.96 11.13
CA GLY A 49 -5.03 2.54 12.47
C GLY A 49 -5.94 1.44 13.01
N TYR A 50 -6.60 0.68 12.15
CA TYR A 50 -7.49 -0.40 12.52
C TYR A 50 -6.80 -1.73 12.34
N SER A 51 -6.91 -2.62 13.34
CA SER A 51 -6.45 -3.99 13.17
C SER A 51 -7.50 -4.78 12.40
N ARG A 52 -7.08 -5.43 11.32
CA ARG A 52 -7.98 -6.27 10.53
C ARG A 52 -8.54 -7.42 11.36
N ASP A 53 -7.77 -7.89 12.34
CA ASP A 53 -8.22 -8.97 13.21
C ASP A 53 -9.23 -8.49 14.27
N ASP A 54 -9.18 -7.22 14.65
CA ASP A 54 -10.02 -6.65 15.71
C ASP A 54 -11.19 -5.83 15.19
N ILE A 55 -11.20 -5.51 13.89
CA ILE A 55 -12.21 -4.60 13.35
C ILE A 55 -13.64 -5.10 13.54
N GLY A 56 -13.81 -6.43 13.60
CA GLY A 56 -15.13 -7.02 13.80
C GLY A 56 -15.80 -6.62 15.10
N SER A 57 -15.02 -6.18 16.10
CA SER A 57 -15.57 -5.79 17.38
C SER A 57 -16.25 -4.42 17.35
N PHE A 58 -15.89 -3.53 16.41
CA PHE A 58 -16.48 -2.19 16.34
C PHE A 58 -17.08 -1.83 14.99
N LEU A 59 -16.71 -2.54 13.91
CA LEU A 59 -17.18 -2.21 12.56
C LEU A 59 -18.70 -2.16 12.43
N PRO A 60 -19.45 -3.15 12.95
CA PRO A 60 -20.90 -3.11 12.80
C PRO A 60 -21.51 -1.83 13.38
N GLU A 61 -21.02 -1.39 14.54
CA GLU A 61 -21.49 -0.17 15.18
C GLU A 61 -21.13 1.06 14.37
N TYR A 62 -19.91 1.10 13.83
CA TYR A 62 -19.48 2.22 13.00
C TYR A 62 -20.30 2.35 11.72
N LEU A 63 -20.66 1.23 11.11
CA LEU A 63 -21.53 1.23 9.94
C LEU A 63 -22.95 1.65 10.30
N ASN A 64 -23.47 1.14 11.42
CA ASN A 64 -24.82 1.44 11.88
C ASN A 64 -24.99 2.93 12.21
N GLN A 65 -23.97 3.57 12.75
CA GLN A 65 -24.02 4.98 13.11
C GLN A 65 -23.49 5.90 12.00
N ASN A 66 -23.24 5.36 10.82
CA ASN A 66 -22.75 6.10 9.67
C ASN A 66 -21.39 6.80 9.91
N ILE A 67 -20.58 6.27 10.83
CA ILE A 67 -19.23 6.74 11.03
C ILE A 67 -18.36 6.32 9.84
N LEU A 68 -18.59 5.09 9.35
CA LEU A 68 -18.00 4.61 8.11
C LEU A 68 -19.13 4.31 7.14
N ALA A 69 -18.92 4.66 5.87
CA ALA A 69 -19.89 4.37 4.81
C ALA A 69 -19.86 2.89 4.41
N SER A 70 -18.69 2.26 4.51
CA SER A 70 -18.51 0.86 4.12
C SER A 70 -17.31 0.28 4.84
N ASP A 71 -17.16 -1.06 4.77
CA ASP A 71 -16.00 -1.75 5.32
C ASP A 71 -14.75 -1.38 4.50
N PRO A 72 -13.75 -0.72 5.10
CA PRO A 72 -12.57 -0.27 4.37
C PRO A 72 -11.72 -1.43 3.84
N PHE A 73 -11.90 -2.65 4.34
CA PHE A 73 -11.18 -3.82 3.84
C PHE A 73 -11.88 -4.48 2.66
N GLN A 74 -13.15 -4.18 2.43
CA GLN A 74 -13.90 -4.73 1.30
C GLN A 74 -14.01 -3.74 0.14
N HIS A 75 -14.00 -2.46 0.43
CA HIS A 75 -14.09 -1.40 -0.58
C HIS A 75 -12.92 -0.46 -0.40
N LEU A 76 -12.23 -0.16 -1.48
CA LEU A 76 -11.07 0.73 -1.41
C LEU A 76 -11.46 2.10 -0.86
N ASP A 77 -10.72 2.54 0.13
CA ASP A 77 -10.82 3.89 0.65
C ASP A 77 -10.14 4.85 -0.34
N GLU A 78 -10.91 5.46 -1.20
CA GLU A 78 -10.37 6.32 -2.24
C GLU A 78 -9.77 7.61 -1.68
N GLU A 79 -10.34 8.14 -0.59
CA GLU A 79 -9.88 9.39 -0.02
C GLU A 79 -8.52 9.28 0.67
N GLY A 80 -8.31 8.23 1.44
CA GLY A 80 -7.06 8.03 2.18
C GLY A 80 -6.10 7.09 1.48
N VAL A 81 -6.47 5.82 1.41
CA VAL A 81 -5.60 4.80 0.83
C VAL A 81 -5.36 5.07 -0.65
N GLY A 82 -6.40 5.44 -1.39
CA GLY A 82 -6.27 5.77 -2.80
C GLY A 82 -5.32 6.94 -3.02
N GLU A 83 -5.39 7.97 -2.17
CA GLU A 83 -4.50 9.12 -2.26
C GLU A 83 -3.05 8.72 -2.00
N LEU A 84 -2.83 7.86 -1.01
CA LEU A 84 -1.47 7.35 -0.74
C LEU A 84 -0.91 6.57 -1.92
N ILE A 85 -1.75 5.78 -2.58
CA ILE A 85 -1.33 5.04 -3.77
C ILE A 85 -0.94 6.01 -4.88
N CYS A 86 -1.74 7.06 -5.09
CA CYS A 86 -1.42 8.08 -6.08
C CYS A 86 -0.11 8.80 -5.79
N ILE A 87 0.12 9.14 -4.53
CA ILE A 87 1.37 9.76 -4.09
C ILE A 87 2.55 8.83 -4.39
N ALA A 88 2.40 7.56 -4.05
CA ALA A 88 3.46 6.58 -4.27
C ALA A 88 3.79 6.43 -5.75
N ILE A 89 2.78 6.38 -6.60
CA ILE A 89 2.99 6.25 -8.05
C ILE A 89 3.73 7.47 -8.59
N LYS A 90 3.31 8.66 -8.21
CA LYS A 90 3.95 9.89 -8.67
C LYS A 90 5.41 9.95 -8.22
N ARG A 91 5.67 9.60 -6.98
CA ARG A 91 7.03 9.64 -6.44
C ARG A 91 7.93 8.55 -7.03
N ALA A 92 7.38 7.38 -7.25
CA ALA A 92 8.13 6.31 -7.90
C ALA A 92 8.54 6.69 -9.32
N LYS A 93 7.66 7.36 -10.05
CA LYS A 93 7.96 7.83 -11.42
C LYS A 93 8.97 8.97 -11.43
N SER A 94 9.01 9.79 -10.40
CA SER A 94 9.88 10.97 -10.35
C SER A 94 11.34 10.62 -10.18
N LYS A 95 11.67 9.37 -9.89
CA LYS A 95 13.06 8.94 -9.76
C LYS A 95 13.83 9.04 -11.08
N ASN A 96 13.12 8.97 -12.17
CA ASN A 96 13.72 8.99 -13.51
C ASN A 96 13.87 10.41 -14.01
#